data_f7525f56d6ab4a4857a9f23adad47dc2
#
_entry.id   f7525f56d6ab4a4857a9f23adad47dc2
#
_cell.length_a   1.000
_cell.length_b   1.000
_cell.length_c   1.000
_cell.angle_alpha   90.00
_cell.angle_beta   90.00
_cell.angle_gamma   90.00
#
_symmetry.space_group_name_H-M   'P 1'
#
loop_
_entity.id
_entity.type
_entity.pdbx_description
1 polymer ?
#
loop_
_entity_poly.entity_id
_entity_poly.type
_entity_poly.pdbx_seq_one_letter_code
_entity_poly.pdbx_strand_id
1 'polypeptide(L)'
;MRCGTARPPGFAGRLTNRFAVAQAMVSVHGCIVVFALVAALTMANFVLSVPLGEGNDETNHVIRVASLLDGQIFGQRRAAPVGDDGTRFVEAGFVVSSSYLDAMQYRQRGPDGHPQPIGRLDVAAQDRLTWGGEARFVEASNTVLYPPLLYLPAALGVRAGQIAQLGPAAAIKLGRLFNAIFYVSIGSTALAIATRGRLAILTLLLTPMSLFLASCISLDGPIIALAALASAALGRPPESARAPVLHWTGIICLSLIAIAKPPYIPLAGLVWLAARRLPTWQWRDALALGVTIALPVLWAGLAGHEASVPFGRDAYRPGPLWSGAADAIFHTTDPAAQATVLLADPLRVLTVPMHTFIAEFGLMCREVVGVLSWRDLPLPAWLYTVWFGVILAMVALDAVMPGGGSQKGRSWRTAFGAQMVLWACLVGSMLSIYLALYVTWTAVGSALVSGVQGRYLIPLLLFVPLALPWRPLAEGRLHKLAMLVPLALAAIDCVVLPSVILGRYYMQ
;
A
#
# COMPACT_ATOMS: atom_id res chain seq x y z
N MET A 1 -23.40 -61.46 6.94
CA MET A 1 -23.15 -60.04 6.78
C MET A 1 -23.38 -59.34 8.13
N ARG A 2 -22.30 -58.98 8.84
CA ARG A 2 -22.42 -58.19 10.09
C ARG A 2 -22.17 -56.71 9.77
N CYS A 3 -23.22 -55.91 9.90
CA CYS A 3 -23.17 -54.47 9.76
C CYS A 3 -22.53 -53.89 11.02
N GLY A 4 -21.29 -53.40 10.93
CA GLY A 4 -20.61 -52.74 12.03
C GLY A 4 -21.04 -51.28 12.10
N THR A 5 -21.87 -50.95 13.09
CA THR A 5 -22.21 -49.56 13.41
C THR A 5 -21.00 -48.86 14.04
N ALA A 6 -20.38 -47.94 13.30
CA ALA A 6 -19.33 -47.08 13.84
C ALA A 6 -19.94 -46.20 14.94
N ARG A 7 -19.46 -46.39 16.19
CA ARG A 7 -19.84 -45.51 17.31
C ARG A 7 -19.28 -44.10 17.06
N PRO A 8 -20.04 -43.04 17.32
CA PRO A 8 -19.53 -41.67 17.24
C PRO A 8 -18.40 -41.49 18.26
N PRO A 9 -17.36 -40.67 17.95
CA PRO A 9 -16.24 -40.46 18.86
C PRO A 9 -16.75 -39.91 20.20
N GLY A 10 -16.39 -40.56 21.29
CA GLY A 10 -16.75 -40.20 22.65
C GLY A 10 -16.24 -38.81 23.02
N PHE A 11 -16.78 -38.23 24.10
CA PHE A 11 -16.45 -36.89 24.61
C PHE A 11 -14.95 -36.62 24.73
N ALA A 12 -14.16 -37.62 25.13
CA ALA A 12 -12.68 -37.60 25.16
C ALA A 12 -12.04 -37.39 23.77
N GLY A 13 -12.59 -38.01 22.71
CA GLY A 13 -12.10 -37.85 21.34
C GLY A 13 -12.42 -36.47 20.76
N ARG A 14 -13.48 -35.81 21.20
CA ARG A 14 -13.78 -34.42 20.82
C ARG A 14 -12.90 -33.41 21.55
N LEU A 15 -12.53 -33.65 22.80
CA LEU A 15 -11.60 -32.83 23.56
C LEU A 15 -10.17 -32.90 22.98
N THR A 16 -9.67 -34.11 22.68
CA THR A 16 -8.35 -34.32 22.08
C THR A 16 -8.25 -33.64 20.70
N ASN A 17 -9.33 -33.70 19.89
CA ASN A 17 -9.38 -33.04 18.59
C ASN A 17 -9.40 -31.49 18.72
N ARG A 18 -10.13 -30.94 19.72
CA ARG A 18 -10.10 -29.50 20.02
C ARG A 18 -8.74 -29.03 20.52
N PHE A 19 -8.05 -29.81 21.35
CA PHE A 19 -6.69 -29.51 21.79
C PHE A 19 -5.68 -29.59 20.65
N ALA A 20 -5.79 -30.57 19.76
CA ALA A 20 -4.94 -30.67 18.57
C ALA A 20 -5.15 -29.52 17.58
N VAL A 21 -6.38 -29.11 17.34
CA VAL A 21 -6.71 -27.93 16.50
C VAL A 21 -6.19 -26.64 17.16
N ALA A 22 -6.41 -26.44 18.47
CA ALA A 22 -5.88 -25.30 19.20
C ALA A 22 -4.34 -25.26 19.17
N GLN A 23 -3.69 -26.40 19.28
CA GLN A 23 -2.23 -26.50 19.24
C GLN A 23 -1.67 -26.28 17.83
N ALA A 24 -2.40 -26.68 16.78
CA ALA A 24 -2.06 -26.40 15.39
C ALA A 24 -2.22 -24.89 15.07
N MET A 25 -3.27 -24.24 15.55
CA MET A 25 -3.48 -22.79 15.39
C MET A 25 -2.41 -21.93 16.10
N VAL A 26 -1.84 -22.41 17.20
CA VAL A 26 -0.73 -21.73 17.92
C VAL A 26 0.64 -21.99 17.28
N SER A 27 0.72 -22.71 16.17
CA SER A 27 1.93 -22.82 15.36
C SER A 27 2.09 -21.58 14.46
N VAL A 28 3.31 -21.24 14.06
CA VAL A 28 3.54 -20.15 13.08
C VAL A 28 2.82 -20.43 11.77
N HIS A 29 2.82 -21.66 11.30
CA HIS A 29 2.09 -22.06 10.09
C HIS A 29 0.57 -21.91 10.25
N GLY A 30 0.03 -22.28 11.42
CA GLY A 30 -1.38 -22.07 11.74
C GLY A 30 -1.76 -20.58 11.71
N CYS A 31 -0.93 -19.72 12.30
CA CYS A 31 -1.15 -18.26 12.24
C CYS A 31 -1.09 -17.71 10.82
N ILE A 32 -0.21 -18.23 9.94
CA ILE A 32 -0.16 -17.82 8.53
C ILE A 32 -1.43 -18.26 7.78
N VAL A 33 -1.92 -19.46 8.04
CA VAL A 33 -3.19 -19.92 7.45
C VAL A 33 -4.36 -19.04 7.92
N VAL A 34 -4.42 -18.71 9.21
CA VAL A 34 -5.45 -17.81 9.74
C VAL A 34 -5.32 -16.40 9.14
N PHE A 35 -4.09 -15.88 9.01
CA PHE A 35 -3.83 -14.62 8.29
C PHE A 35 -4.42 -14.67 6.88
N ALA A 36 -4.09 -15.70 6.10
CA ALA A 36 -4.56 -15.84 4.73
C ALA A 36 -6.08 -15.90 4.65
N LEU A 37 -6.73 -16.64 5.55
CA LEU A 37 -8.20 -16.76 5.60
C LEU A 37 -8.88 -15.45 5.99
N VAL A 38 -8.42 -14.79 7.07
CA VAL A 38 -9.02 -13.53 7.54
C VAL A 38 -8.79 -12.42 6.51
N ALA A 39 -7.59 -12.31 5.97
CA ALA A 39 -7.29 -11.33 4.93
C ALA A 39 -8.13 -11.58 3.67
N ALA A 40 -8.23 -12.83 3.21
CA ALA A 40 -9.04 -13.19 2.04
C ALA A 40 -10.54 -12.87 2.25
N LEU A 41 -11.10 -13.17 3.43
CA LEU A 41 -12.49 -12.87 3.75
C LEU A 41 -12.76 -11.36 3.78
N THR A 42 -11.90 -10.59 4.47
CA THR A 42 -12.02 -9.12 4.52
C THR A 42 -11.91 -8.51 3.12
N MET A 43 -10.91 -8.94 2.35
CA MET A 43 -10.69 -8.42 1.00
C MET A 43 -11.80 -8.85 0.03
N ALA A 44 -12.32 -10.07 0.12
CA ALA A 44 -13.47 -10.49 -0.67
C ALA A 44 -14.69 -9.59 -0.38
N ASN A 45 -14.92 -9.25 0.88
CA ASN A 45 -15.97 -8.28 1.24
C ASN A 45 -15.71 -6.92 0.57
N PHE A 46 -14.50 -6.36 0.66
CA PHE A 46 -14.18 -5.09 0.00
C PHE A 46 -14.36 -5.17 -1.53
N VAL A 47 -13.86 -6.22 -2.17
CA VAL A 47 -13.98 -6.41 -3.63
C VAL A 47 -15.44 -6.42 -4.08
N LEU A 48 -16.32 -7.04 -3.30
CA LEU A 48 -17.72 -7.21 -3.64
C LEU A 48 -18.60 -6.01 -3.24
N SER A 49 -18.31 -5.39 -2.07
CA SER A 49 -19.21 -4.42 -1.45
C SER A 49 -18.77 -2.97 -1.66
N VAL A 50 -17.49 -2.70 -1.96
CA VAL A 50 -17.05 -1.33 -2.27
C VAL A 50 -17.32 -1.05 -3.75
N PRO A 51 -18.16 -0.05 -4.09
CA PRO A 51 -18.43 0.30 -5.47
C PRO A 51 -17.17 0.60 -6.26
N LEU A 52 -17.20 0.39 -7.57
CA LEU A 52 -16.10 0.77 -8.43
C LEU A 52 -15.99 2.30 -8.47
N GLY A 53 -14.75 2.81 -8.40
CA GLY A 53 -14.49 4.24 -8.30
C GLY A 53 -14.46 4.79 -6.87
N GLU A 54 -14.79 3.97 -5.88
CA GLU A 54 -14.73 4.36 -4.46
C GLU A 54 -13.39 4.00 -3.79
N GLY A 55 -12.50 3.30 -4.47
CA GLY A 55 -11.11 3.13 -4.03
C GLY A 55 -10.30 4.42 -4.21
N ASN A 56 -9.28 4.63 -3.36
CA ASN A 56 -8.38 5.78 -3.46
C ASN A 56 -7.71 5.84 -4.84
N ASP A 57 -7.99 6.87 -5.61
CA ASP A 57 -7.46 7.10 -6.97
C ASP A 57 -7.73 5.94 -7.97
N GLU A 58 -8.60 5.00 -7.61
CA GLU A 58 -8.78 3.73 -8.32
C GLU A 58 -9.16 3.93 -9.79
N THR A 59 -9.96 4.95 -10.12
CA THR A 59 -10.33 5.26 -11.50
C THR A 59 -9.09 5.44 -12.38
N ASN A 60 -8.13 6.26 -11.92
CA ASN A 60 -6.90 6.51 -12.68
C ASN A 60 -6.00 5.26 -12.75
N HIS A 61 -6.00 4.44 -11.70
CA HIS A 61 -5.31 3.16 -11.72
C HIS A 61 -5.95 2.15 -12.68
N VAL A 62 -7.28 2.13 -12.80
CA VAL A 62 -7.99 1.29 -13.78
C VAL A 62 -7.68 1.75 -15.20
N ILE A 63 -7.65 3.06 -15.45
CA ILE A 63 -7.21 3.60 -16.76
C ILE A 63 -5.78 3.18 -17.07
N ARG A 64 -4.89 3.17 -16.09
CA ARG A 64 -3.52 2.65 -16.27
C ARG A 64 -3.49 1.16 -16.59
N VAL A 65 -4.33 0.34 -15.96
CA VAL A 65 -4.49 -1.09 -16.30
C VAL A 65 -5.02 -1.26 -17.70
N ALA A 66 -6.06 -0.50 -18.09
CA ALA A 66 -6.63 -0.53 -19.42
C ALA A 66 -5.56 -0.20 -20.49
N SER A 67 -4.80 0.89 -20.30
CA SER A 67 -3.72 1.27 -21.20
C SER A 67 -2.66 0.17 -21.36
N LEU A 68 -2.35 -0.56 -20.29
CA LEU A 68 -1.40 -1.68 -20.33
C LEU A 68 -1.96 -2.85 -21.15
N LEU A 69 -3.25 -3.14 -21.03
CA LEU A 69 -3.92 -4.18 -21.83
C LEU A 69 -3.98 -3.84 -23.33
N ASP A 70 -3.97 -2.55 -23.66
CA ASP A 70 -3.89 -2.01 -25.00
C ASP A 70 -2.44 -1.76 -25.48
N GLY A 71 -1.43 -2.23 -24.71
CA GLY A 71 0.00 -2.16 -25.08
C GLY A 71 0.66 -0.79 -24.89
N GLN A 72 0.02 0.17 -24.22
CA GLN A 72 0.56 1.50 -23.99
C GLN A 72 1.47 1.51 -22.73
N ILE A 73 2.78 1.61 -22.95
CA ILE A 73 3.77 1.66 -21.86
C ILE A 73 3.88 3.08 -21.27
N PHE A 74 3.93 4.09 -22.14
CA PHE A 74 4.00 5.50 -21.75
C PHE A 74 2.66 6.20 -22.02
N GLY A 75 2.38 7.21 -21.19
CA GLY A 75 1.24 8.08 -21.44
C GLY A 75 1.52 9.11 -22.55
N GLN A 76 0.50 9.83 -22.93
CA GLN A 76 0.54 10.84 -24.00
C GLN A 76 0.10 12.19 -23.43
N ARG A 77 0.68 13.27 -23.98
CA ARG A 77 0.21 14.63 -23.75
C ARG A 77 -0.80 15.02 -24.82
N ARG A 78 -1.84 15.74 -24.42
CA ARG A 78 -2.84 16.29 -25.32
C ARG A 78 -3.20 17.71 -24.87
N ALA A 79 -3.46 18.58 -25.84
CA ALA A 79 -4.07 19.87 -25.54
C ALA A 79 -5.49 19.61 -25.01
N ALA A 80 -5.78 20.12 -23.80
CA ALA A 80 -7.12 20.10 -23.25
C ALA A 80 -8.04 21.08 -24.02
N PRO A 81 -9.36 20.90 -23.92
CA PRO A 81 -10.29 21.95 -24.36
C PRO A 81 -9.93 23.27 -23.70
N VAL A 82 -10.08 24.36 -24.40
CA VAL A 82 -9.85 25.71 -23.87
C VAL A 82 -10.86 25.97 -22.76
N GLY A 83 -10.38 26.37 -21.58
CA GLY A 83 -11.26 26.73 -20.46
C GLY A 83 -12.15 27.92 -20.80
N ASP A 84 -13.24 28.10 -20.06
CA ASP A 84 -14.20 29.19 -20.26
C ASP A 84 -13.54 30.59 -20.11
N ASP A 85 -12.42 30.66 -19.39
CA ASP A 85 -11.58 31.86 -19.22
C ASP A 85 -10.51 32.04 -20.30
N GLY A 86 -10.51 31.19 -21.34
CA GLY A 86 -9.51 31.19 -22.42
C GLY A 86 -8.19 30.52 -22.07
N THR A 87 -8.07 29.92 -20.89
CA THR A 87 -6.85 29.22 -20.44
C THR A 87 -6.62 27.94 -21.25
N ARG A 88 -5.39 27.76 -21.74
CA ARG A 88 -4.98 26.55 -22.45
C ARG A 88 -4.24 25.61 -21.50
N PHE A 89 -4.77 24.43 -21.29
CA PHE A 89 -4.15 23.39 -20.50
C PHE A 89 -3.60 22.26 -21.38
N VAL A 90 -2.63 21.53 -20.85
CA VAL A 90 -2.15 20.29 -21.43
C VAL A 90 -2.49 19.19 -20.44
N GLU A 91 -3.18 18.17 -20.92
CA GLU A 91 -3.54 16.97 -20.15
C GLU A 91 -2.56 15.83 -20.46
N ALA A 92 -2.36 14.95 -19.51
CA ALA A 92 -1.63 13.71 -19.71
C ALA A 92 -2.52 12.52 -19.38
N GLY A 93 -2.46 11.49 -20.23
CA GLY A 93 -3.36 10.34 -20.07
C GLY A 93 -3.09 9.25 -21.09
N PHE A 94 -4.12 8.46 -21.34
CA PHE A 94 -4.09 7.29 -22.20
C PHE A 94 -5.32 7.25 -23.09
N VAL A 95 -5.20 6.57 -24.23
CA VAL A 95 -6.35 6.28 -25.10
C VAL A 95 -6.88 4.89 -24.72
N VAL A 96 -8.06 4.84 -24.13
CA VAL A 96 -8.69 3.58 -23.67
C VAL A 96 -10.17 3.55 -24.02
N SER A 97 -10.76 2.35 -24.01
CA SER A 97 -12.21 2.19 -24.21
C SER A 97 -12.99 2.95 -23.14
N SER A 98 -14.03 3.69 -23.55
CA SER A 98 -14.92 4.41 -22.64
C SER A 98 -15.63 3.48 -21.65
N SER A 99 -15.77 2.19 -21.96
CA SER A 99 -16.38 1.19 -21.09
C SER A 99 -15.72 1.10 -19.72
N TYR A 100 -14.40 1.39 -19.62
CA TYR A 100 -13.72 1.45 -18.33
C TYR A 100 -14.16 2.66 -17.50
N LEU A 101 -14.30 3.83 -18.12
CA LEU A 101 -14.78 5.04 -17.45
C LEU A 101 -16.23 4.88 -17.00
N ASP A 102 -17.06 4.35 -17.88
CA ASP A 102 -18.49 4.15 -17.61
C ASP A 102 -18.67 3.22 -16.40
N ALA A 103 -17.81 2.19 -16.28
CA ALA A 103 -17.80 1.29 -15.12
C ALA A 103 -17.28 1.96 -13.84
N MET A 104 -16.36 2.92 -13.94
CA MET A 104 -15.72 3.55 -12.79
C MET A 104 -16.48 4.74 -12.24
N GLN A 105 -17.55 5.17 -12.83
CA GLN A 105 -18.37 6.35 -12.55
C GLN A 105 -17.76 7.32 -11.51
N TYR A 106 -17.49 8.56 -11.95
CA TYR A 106 -17.07 9.59 -11.01
C TYR A 106 -18.23 9.98 -10.12
N ARG A 107 -17.94 10.24 -8.83
CA ARG A 107 -18.90 10.81 -7.91
C ARG A 107 -19.45 12.11 -8.51
N GLN A 108 -20.76 12.18 -8.66
CA GLN A 108 -21.44 13.42 -9.02
C GLN A 108 -21.31 14.41 -7.86
N ARG A 109 -21.18 15.70 -8.17
CA ARG A 109 -21.23 16.74 -7.14
C ARG A 109 -22.69 17.04 -6.82
N GLY A 110 -23.03 17.02 -5.54
CA GLY A 110 -24.33 17.45 -5.07
C GLY A 110 -24.53 18.97 -5.20
N PRO A 111 -25.74 19.47 -4.90
CA PRO A 111 -26.04 20.90 -4.95
C PRO A 111 -25.14 21.76 -4.04
N ASP A 112 -24.58 21.17 -2.99
CA ASP A 112 -23.62 21.76 -2.06
C ASP A 112 -22.16 21.75 -2.59
N GLY A 113 -21.94 21.22 -3.79
CA GLY A 113 -20.64 21.08 -4.42
C GLY A 113 -19.77 19.97 -3.83
N HIS A 114 -20.28 19.17 -2.87
CA HIS A 114 -19.57 18.01 -2.33
C HIS A 114 -19.76 16.76 -3.22
N PRO A 115 -18.72 15.91 -3.38
CA PRO A 115 -18.87 14.65 -4.07
C PRO A 115 -19.87 13.76 -3.34
N GLN A 116 -20.90 13.32 -4.05
CA GLN A 116 -21.90 12.38 -3.51
C GLN A 116 -21.35 10.95 -3.62
N PRO A 117 -21.55 10.08 -2.62
CA PRO A 117 -21.15 8.69 -2.70
C PRO A 117 -21.94 7.94 -3.77
N ILE A 118 -21.29 6.95 -4.39
CA ILE A 118 -21.96 6.02 -5.29
C ILE A 118 -22.94 5.17 -4.48
N GLY A 119 -24.20 5.19 -4.85
CA GLY A 119 -25.26 4.48 -4.16
C GLY A 119 -25.59 3.12 -4.78
N ARG A 120 -26.57 2.41 -4.19
CA ARG A 120 -27.01 1.08 -4.64
C ARG A 120 -27.50 1.05 -6.09
N LEU A 121 -28.19 2.10 -6.54
CA LEU A 121 -28.69 2.18 -7.93
C LEU A 121 -27.55 2.33 -8.93
N ASP A 122 -26.51 3.08 -8.56
CA ASP A 122 -25.33 3.27 -9.40
C ASP A 122 -24.55 1.96 -9.54
N VAL A 123 -24.40 1.20 -8.46
CA VAL A 123 -23.79 -0.14 -8.49
C VAL A 123 -24.55 -1.08 -9.40
N ALA A 124 -25.88 -1.09 -9.31
CA ALA A 124 -26.72 -1.92 -10.18
C ALA A 124 -26.64 -1.49 -11.66
N ALA A 125 -26.42 -0.21 -11.94
CA ALA A 125 -26.19 0.30 -13.28
C ALA A 125 -24.80 -0.13 -13.80
N GLN A 126 -23.76 -0.02 -12.98
CA GLN A 126 -22.39 -0.48 -13.31
C GLN A 126 -22.38 -1.98 -13.70
N ASP A 127 -23.08 -2.83 -12.93
CA ASP A 127 -23.10 -4.28 -13.18
C ASP A 127 -23.81 -4.69 -14.47
N ARG A 128 -24.62 -3.79 -15.07
CA ARG A 128 -25.32 -4.02 -16.36
C ARG A 128 -24.54 -3.57 -17.57
N LEU A 129 -23.41 -2.89 -17.38
CA LEU A 129 -22.61 -2.39 -18.50
C LEU A 129 -22.03 -3.54 -19.32
N THR A 130 -21.96 -3.32 -20.63
CA THR A 130 -21.35 -4.22 -21.60
C THR A 130 -20.16 -3.55 -22.26
N TRP A 131 -19.22 -4.35 -22.76
CA TRP A 131 -18.14 -3.84 -23.59
C TRP A 131 -18.69 -3.31 -24.92
N GLY A 132 -18.09 -2.25 -25.48
CA GLY A 132 -18.50 -1.66 -26.75
C GLY A 132 -18.26 -0.16 -26.83
N GLY A 133 -17.67 0.43 -25.79
CA GLY A 133 -17.34 1.85 -25.76
C GLY A 133 -16.21 2.19 -26.73
N GLU A 134 -16.31 3.38 -27.38
CA GLU A 134 -15.26 3.89 -28.23
C GLU A 134 -13.97 4.17 -27.49
N ALA A 135 -12.83 4.03 -28.17
CA ALA A 135 -11.55 4.43 -27.64
C ALA A 135 -11.46 5.96 -27.61
N ARG A 136 -11.21 6.52 -26.42
CA ARG A 136 -11.05 7.96 -26.24
C ARG A 136 -9.87 8.27 -25.32
N PHE A 137 -9.32 9.46 -25.47
CA PHE A 137 -8.30 9.95 -24.54
C PHE A 137 -8.95 10.21 -23.17
N VAL A 138 -8.29 9.71 -22.12
CA VAL A 138 -8.70 9.86 -20.73
C VAL A 138 -7.54 10.44 -19.97
N GLU A 139 -7.80 11.55 -19.30
CA GLU A 139 -6.84 12.19 -18.41
C GLU A 139 -6.56 11.29 -17.18
N ALA A 140 -5.28 11.11 -16.88
CA ALA A 140 -4.81 10.31 -15.75
C ALA A 140 -3.47 10.84 -15.21
N SER A 141 -3.34 12.16 -15.09
CA SER A 141 -2.10 12.88 -14.79
C SER A 141 -1.38 12.39 -13.52
N ASN A 142 -2.12 11.86 -12.54
CA ASN A 142 -1.55 11.30 -11.30
C ASN A 142 -0.96 9.89 -11.46
N THR A 143 -1.39 9.10 -12.47
CA THR A 143 -0.93 7.72 -12.66
C THR A 143 -0.14 7.51 -13.95
N VAL A 144 -0.15 8.48 -14.84
CA VAL A 144 0.51 8.41 -16.15
C VAL A 144 2.01 8.16 -16.06
N LEU A 145 2.65 8.60 -14.98
CA LEU A 145 4.07 8.42 -14.70
C LEU A 145 4.41 7.06 -14.08
N TYR A 146 3.43 6.28 -13.64
CA TYR A 146 3.72 5.01 -12.96
C TYR A 146 4.08 3.90 -13.94
N PRO A 147 5.12 3.08 -13.61
CA PRO A 147 5.52 1.95 -14.44
C PRO A 147 4.45 0.85 -14.43
N PRO A 148 4.35 0.07 -15.53
CA PRO A 148 3.29 -0.92 -15.68
C PRO A 148 3.42 -2.15 -14.76
N LEU A 149 4.62 -2.43 -14.24
CA LEU A 149 4.98 -3.75 -13.68
C LEU A 149 4.11 -4.17 -12.48
N LEU A 150 3.86 -3.27 -11.53
CA LEU A 150 3.03 -3.61 -10.36
C LEU A 150 1.52 -3.60 -10.64
N TYR A 151 1.10 -3.22 -11.85
CA TYR A 151 -0.28 -3.37 -12.30
C TYR A 151 -0.55 -4.75 -12.93
N LEU A 152 0.47 -5.57 -13.18
CA LEU A 152 0.32 -6.87 -13.82
C LEU A 152 -0.70 -7.80 -13.12
N PRO A 153 -0.74 -7.92 -11.78
CA PRO A 153 -1.76 -8.75 -11.14
C PRO A 153 -3.18 -8.30 -11.52
N ALA A 154 -3.49 -7.01 -11.42
CA ALA A 154 -4.79 -6.47 -11.77
C ALA A 154 -5.08 -6.62 -13.27
N ALA A 155 -4.10 -6.35 -14.14
CA ALA A 155 -4.24 -6.49 -15.59
C ALA A 155 -4.56 -7.94 -15.99
N LEU A 156 -3.90 -8.92 -15.37
CA LEU A 156 -4.20 -10.35 -15.58
C LEU A 156 -5.63 -10.69 -15.16
N GLY A 157 -6.11 -10.14 -14.05
CA GLY A 157 -7.49 -10.35 -13.60
C GLY A 157 -8.51 -9.72 -14.55
N VAL A 158 -8.30 -8.46 -14.97
CA VAL A 158 -9.17 -7.79 -15.95
C VAL A 158 -9.18 -8.56 -17.27
N ARG A 159 -8.00 -8.99 -17.76
CA ARG A 159 -7.89 -9.79 -19.00
C ARG A 159 -8.59 -11.12 -18.89
N ALA A 160 -8.47 -11.81 -17.76
CA ALA A 160 -9.21 -13.05 -17.51
C ALA A 160 -10.73 -12.81 -17.54
N GLY A 161 -11.21 -11.70 -16.99
CA GLY A 161 -12.62 -11.30 -17.08
C GLY A 161 -13.08 -11.04 -18.52
N GLN A 162 -12.25 -10.37 -19.33
CA GLN A 162 -12.55 -10.17 -20.76
C GLN A 162 -12.62 -11.50 -21.52
N ILE A 163 -11.67 -12.41 -21.28
CA ILE A 163 -11.67 -13.74 -21.92
C ILE A 163 -12.91 -14.55 -21.50
N ALA A 164 -13.34 -14.43 -20.24
CA ALA A 164 -14.55 -15.05 -19.73
C ALA A 164 -15.84 -14.31 -20.17
N GLN A 165 -15.74 -13.29 -21.02
CA GLN A 165 -16.85 -12.48 -21.52
C GLN A 165 -17.69 -11.81 -20.42
N LEU A 166 -17.07 -11.49 -19.29
CA LEU A 166 -17.71 -10.74 -18.22
C LEU A 166 -17.85 -9.26 -18.64
N GLY A 167 -18.88 -8.59 -18.15
CA GLY A 167 -19.03 -7.14 -18.33
C GLY A 167 -17.88 -6.35 -17.67
N PRO A 168 -17.71 -5.04 -18.04
CA PRO A 168 -16.60 -4.22 -17.57
C PRO A 168 -16.47 -4.19 -16.05
N ALA A 169 -17.58 -4.02 -15.32
CA ALA A 169 -17.57 -3.98 -13.86
C ALA A 169 -17.09 -5.30 -13.25
N ALA A 170 -17.59 -6.44 -13.74
CA ALA A 170 -17.17 -7.76 -13.24
C ALA A 170 -15.69 -8.05 -13.57
N ALA A 171 -15.20 -7.64 -14.76
CA ALA A 171 -13.80 -7.79 -15.13
C ALA A 171 -12.88 -6.94 -14.23
N ILE A 172 -13.27 -5.71 -13.90
CA ILE A 172 -12.51 -4.84 -12.96
C ILE A 172 -12.52 -5.45 -11.55
N LYS A 173 -13.66 -5.96 -11.05
CA LYS A 173 -13.74 -6.69 -9.78
C LYS A 173 -12.82 -7.91 -9.77
N LEU A 174 -12.67 -8.62 -10.89
CA LEU A 174 -11.71 -9.71 -11.02
C LEU A 174 -10.26 -9.19 -10.98
N GLY A 175 -9.98 -8.02 -11.52
CA GLY A 175 -8.69 -7.32 -11.35
C GLY A 175 -8.38 -7.01 -9.87
N ARG A 176 -9.36 -6.53 -9.10
CA ARG A 176 -9.24 -6.33 -7.64
C ARG A 176 -8.92 -7.66 -6.93
N LEU A 177 -9.60 -8.73 -7.31
CA LEU A 177 -9.36 -10.06 -6.72
C LEU A 177 -7.93 -10.56 -6.97
N PHE A 178 -7.39 -10.36 -8.17
CA PHE A 178 -6.01 -10.75 -8.48
C PHE A 178 -4.99 -9.93 -7.69
N ASN A 179 -5.22 -8.63 -7.46
CA ASN A 179 -4.43 -7.83 -6.54
C ASN A 179 -4.48 -8.40 -5.11
N ALA A 180 -5.67 -8.78 -4.63
CA ALA A 180 -5.85 -9.37 -3.31
C ALA A 180 -5.11 -10.73 -3.18
N ILE A 181 -5.19 -11.59 -4.20
CA ILE A 181 -4.45 -12.86 -4.25
C ILE A 181 -2.94 -12.62 -4.20
N PHE A 182 -2.44 -11.66 -4.99
CA PHE A 182 -1.03 -11.26 -4.97
C PHE A 182 -0.61 -10.83 -3.55
N TYR A 183 -1.39 -9.96 -2.93
CA TYR A 183 -1.13 -9.46 -1.58
C TYR A 183 -1.06 -10.58 -0.54
N VAL A 184 -2.05 -11.48 -0.49
CA VAL A 184 -2.09 -12.60 0.45
C VAL A 184 -0.92 -13.55 0.22
N SER A 185 -0.60 -13.85 -1.04
CA SER A 185 0.49 -14.76 -1.40
C SER A 185 1.85 -14.23 -0.95
N ILE A 186 2.13 -12.95 -1.27
CA ILE A 186 3.38 -12.29 -0.89
C ILE A 186 3.44 -12.07 0.63
N GLY A 187 2.35 -11.62 1.25
CA GLY A 187 2.26 -11.43 2.70
C GLY A 187 2.46 -12.75 3.48
N SER A 188 1.84 -13.84 3.04
CA SER A 188 2.05 -15.17 3.63
C SER A 188 3.51 -15.62 3.50
N THR A 189 4.13 -15.38 2.35
CA THR A 189 5.56 -15.67 2.13
C THR A 189 6.44 -14.84 3.07
N ALA A 190 6.14 -13.53 3.21
CA ALA A 190 6.86 -12.65 4.13
C ALA A 190 6.78 -13.19 5.58
N LEU A 191 5.59 -13.55 6.05
CA LEU A 191 5.38 -14.12 7.39
C LEU A 191 6.11 -15.48 7.58
N ALA A 192 6.15 -16.31 6.56
CA ALA A 192 6.83 -17.60 6.62
C ALA A 192 8.35 -17.47 6.75
N ILE A 193 8.95 -16.48 6.08
CA ILE A 193 10.39 -16.27 6.11
C ILE A 193 10.84 -15.29 7.21
N ALA A 194 9.95 -14.48 7.77
CA ALA A 194 10.31 -13.49 8.78
C ALA A 194 10.89 -14.15 10.03
N THR A 195 12.09 -13.73 10.41
CA THR A 195 12.75 -14.11 11.68
C THR A 195 12.86 -12.91 12.62
N ARG A 196 12.58 -11.71 12.11
CA ARG A 196 12.62 -10.45 12.82
C ARG A 196 11.42 -9.60 12.37
N GLY A 197 10.75 -8.93 13.29
CA GLY A 197 9.62 -8.07 12.98
C GLY A 197 8.36 -8.81 12.54
N ARG A 198 8.23 -10.12 12.81
CA ARG A 198 7.08 -10.92 12.34
C ARG A 198 5.76 -10.42 12.91
N LEU A 199 5.74 -9.98 14.18
CA LEU A 199 4.54 -9.44 14.82
C LEU A 199 4.11 -8.13 14.18
N ALA A 200 5.06 -7.22 13.95
CA ALA A 200 4.81 -5.94 13.29
C ALA A 200 4.37 -6.15 11.83
N ILE A 201 5.03 -7.04 11.08
CA ILE A 201 4.65 -7.39 9.70
C ILE A 201 3.23 -7.94 9.67
N LEU A 202 2.89 -8.92 10.52
CA LEU A 202 1.55 -9.48 10.60
C LEU A 202 0.50 -8.40 10.90
N THR A 203 0.80 -7.54 11.87
CA THR A 203 -0.12 -6.48 12.31
C THR A 203 -0.37 -5.47 11.19
N LEU A 204 0.68 -4.97 10.55
CA LEU A 204 0.56 -3.97 9.49
C LEU A 204 -0.10 -4.54 8.22
N LEU A 205 0.13 -5.82 7.90
CA LEU A 205 -0.56 -6.48 6.79
C LEU A 205 -2.06 -6.68 7.05
N LEU A 206 -2.49 -6.70 8.32
CA LEU A 206 -3.89 -6.90 8.70
C LEU A 206 -4.64 -5.60 8.98
N THR A 207 -3.98 -4.43 8.95
CA THR A 207 -4.72 -3.17 9.15
C THR A 207 -5.82 -3.02 8.10
N PRO A 208 -6.99 -2.48 8.45
CA PRO A 208 -8.08 -2.23 7.51
C PRO A 208 -7.62 -1.47 6.26
N MET A 209 -6.72 -0.47 6.41
CA MET A 209 -6.18 0.27 5.27
C MET A 209 -5.37 -0.62 4.34
N SER A 210 -4.48 -1.46 4.86
CA SER A 210 -3.66 -2.34 4.03
C SER A 210 -4.52 -3.33 3.22
N LEU A 211 -5.53 -3.92 3.86
CA LEU A 211 -6.48 -4.84 3.21
C LEU A 211 -7.36 -4.12 2.19
N PHE A 212 -7.81 -2.89 2.50
CA PHE A 212 -8.59 -2.07 1.57
C PHE A 212 -7.81 -1.71 0.30
N LEU A 213 -6.58 -1.21 0.46
CA LEU A 213 -5.71 -0.86 -0.67
C LEU A 213 -5.36 -2.06 -1.55
N ALA A 214 -5.21 -3.24 -0.94
CA ALA A 214 -4.97 -4.48 -1.66
C ALA A 214 -6.21 -5.03 -2.39
N SER A 215 -7.40 -4.60 -1.96
CA SER A 215 -8.69 -4.97 -2.56
C SER A 215 -9.15 -4.01 -3.66
N CYS A 216 -8.42 -2.93 -3.89
CA CYS A 216 -8.63 -1.99 -4.98
C CYS A 216 -7.60 -2.20 -6.08
N ILE A 217 -7.87 -1.71 -7.28
CA ILE A 217 -6.83 -1.60 -8.31
C ILE A 217 -5.98 -0.39 -7.96
N SER A 218 -4.82 -0.62 -7.33
CA SER A 218 -3.84 0.40 -6.98
C SER A 218 -2.44 -0.21 -6.88
N LEU A 219 -1.40 0.63 -6.81
CA LEU A 219 -0.03 0.20 -6.54
C LEU A 219 0.24 -0.01 -5.04
N ASP A 220 -0.57 0.59 -4.17
CA ASP A 220 -0.28 0.64 -2.73
C ASP A 220 -0.32 -0.75 -2.10
N GLY A 221 -1.34 -1.56 -2.40
CA GLY A 221 -1.41 -2.95 -1.94
C GLY A 221 -0.18 -3.78 -2.30
N PRO A 222 0.19 -3.88 -3.59
CA PRO A 222 1.42 -4.54 -4.03
C PRO A 222 2.69 -3.99 -3.37
N ILE A 223 2.83 -2.68 -3.21
CA ILE A 223 3.98 -2.05 -2.53
C ILE A 223 4.06 -2.48 -1.06
N ILE A 224 2.95 -2.49 -0.32
CA ILE A 224 2.90 -2.94 1.08
C ILE A 224 3.33 -4.41 1.18
N ALA A 225 2.81 -5.28 0.32
CA ALA A 225 3.17 -6.69 0.31
C ALA A 225 4.67 -6.92 0.01
N LEU A 226 5.21 -6.21 -0.99
CA LEU A 226 6.64 -6.28 -1.33
C LEU A 226 7.53 -5.69 -0.22
N ALA A 227 7.10 -4.62 0.47
CA ALA A 227 7.81 -4.06 1.61
C ALA A 227 7.87 -5.05 2.78
N ALA A 228 6.77 -5.76 3.05
CA ALA A 228 6.75 -6.85 4.03
C ALA A 228 7.72 -7.96 3.67
N LEU A 229 7.73 -8.40 2.40
CA LEU A 229 8.64 -9.43 1.91
C LEU A 229 10.11 -8.97 1.97
N ALA A 230 10.40 -7.73 1.56
CA ALA A 230 11.73 -7.15 1.64
C ALA A 230 12.22 -7.06 3.09
N SER A 231 11.39 -6.56 4.01
CA SER A 231 11.71 -6.48 5.44
C SER A 231 12.00 -7.86 6.02
N ALA A 232 11.15 -8.86 5.74
CA ALA A 232 11.33 -10.22 6.19
C ALA A 232 12.61 -10.86 5.64
N ALA A 233 12.90 -10.65 4.36
CA ALA A 233 14.07 -11.22 3.67
C ALA A 233 15.39 -10.59 4.18
N LEU A 234 15.46 -9.26 4.30
CA LEU A 234 16.64 -8.53 4.76
C LEU A 234 16.84 -8.63 6.28
N GLY A 235 15.79 -8.96 7.03
CA GLY A 235 15.84 -9.18 8.48
C GLY A 235 16.49 -10.51 8.89
N ARG A 236 16.76 -11.44 7.94
CA ARG A 236 17.34 -12.74 8.26
C ARG A 236 18.82 -12.67 8.64
N PRO A 237 19.26 -13.55 9.57
CA PRO A 237 20.67 -13.70 9.90
C PRO A 237 21.50 -14.16 8.67
N PRO A 238 22.74 -13.65 8.50
CA PRO A 238 23.59 -14.00 7.36
C PRO A 238 24.04 -15.46 7.38
N GLU A 239 24.04 -16.12 8.53
CA GLU A 239 24.41 -17.53 8.71
C GLU A 239 23.36 -18.52 8.18
N SER A 240 22.19 -18.02 7.77
CA SER A 240 21.14 -18.84 7.19
C SER A 240 21.57 -19.41 5.84
N ALA A 241 21.40 -20.71 5.60
CA ALA A 241 21.66 -21.34 4.30
C ALA A 241 20.89 -20.68 3.12
N ARG A 242 19.76 -20.02 3.42
CA ARG A 242 18.94 -19.27 2.44
C ARG A 242 19.33 -17.79 2.32
N ALA A 243 20.33 -17.31 3.06
CA ALA A 243 20.68 -15.90 3.08
C ALA A 243 20.97 -15.30 1.68
N PRO A 244 21.68 -15.97 0.74
CA PRO A 244 21.91 -15.42 -0.58
C PRO A 244 20.61 -15.20 -1.38
N VAL A 245 19.70 -16.20 -1.39
CA VAL A 245 18.42 -16.09 -2.11
C VAL A 245 17.57 -14.98 -1.51
N LEU A 246 17.48 -14.89 -0.19
CA LEU A 246 16.68 -13.89 0.50
C LEU A 246 17.28 -12.49 0.34
N HIS A 247 18.61 -12.36 0.28
CA HIS A 247 19.27 -11.09 -0.04
C HIS A 247 18.80 -10.56 -1.40
N TRP A 248 18.86 -11.37 -2.45
CA TRP A 248 18.38 -10.98 -3.79
C TRP A 248 16.87 -10.74 -3.82
N THR A 249 16.07 -11.52 -3.08
CA THR A 249 14.64 -11.28 -2.94
C THR A 249 14.39 -9.87 -2.36
N GLY A 250 15.11 -9.50 -1.30
CA GLY A 250 14.99 -8.17 -0.71
C GLY A 250 15.36 -7.05 -1.68
N ILE A 251 16.46 -7.22 -2.43
CA ILE A 251 16.92 -6.27 -3.45
C ILE A 251 15.86 -6.09 -4.55
N ILE A 252 15.35 -7.18 -5.11
CA ILE A 252 14.34 -7.14 -6.16
C ILE A 252 13.07 -6.43 -5.66
N CYS A 253 12.59 -6.76 -4.44
CA CYS A 253 11.44 -6.08 -3.88
C CYS A 253 11.67 -4.57 -3.69
N LEU A 254 12.83 -4.15 -3.17
CA LEU A 254 13.16 -2.73 -3.01
C LEU A 254 13.26 -2.01 -4.36
N SER A 255 13.84 -2.65 -5.38
CA SER A 255 13.91 -2.09 -6.74
C SER A 255 12.52 -1.92 -7.34
N LEU A 256 11.62 -2.90 -7.17
CA LEU A 256 10.23 -2.81 -7.63
C LEU A 256 9.45 -1.70 -6.91
N ILE A 257 9.66 -1.53 -5.61
CA ILE A 257 9.04 -0.45 -4.83
C ILE A 257 9.56 0.91 -5.30
N ALA A 258 10.88 1.04 -5.45
CA ALA A 258 11.51 2.30 -5.83
C ALA A 258 11.14 2.74 -7.26
N ILE A 259 11.05 1.82 -8.23
CA ILE A 259 10.63 2.16 -9.59
C ILE A 259 9.14 2.52 -9.64
N ALA A 260 8.31 1.87 -8.82
CA ALA A 260 6.89 2.18 -8.73
C ALA A 260 6.62 3.55 -8.10
N LYS A 261 7.36 3.88 -7.06
CA LYS A 261 7.27 5.19 -6.36
C LYS A 261 8.69 5.67 -6.00
N PRO A 262 9.32 6.52 -6.83
CA PRO A 262 10.67 7.03 -6.63
C PRO A 262 10.99 7.61 -5.24
N PRO A 263 10.04 8.19 -4.49
CA PRO A 263 10.30 8.62 -3.12
C PRO A 263 10.82 7.53 -2.16
N TYR A 264 10.68 6.25 -2.50
CA TYR A 264 11.26 5.15 -1.72
C TYR A 264 12.72 4.80 -2.10
N ILE A 265 13.36 5.50 -3.03
CA ILE A 265 14.78 5.29 -3.40
C ILE A 265 15.72 5.28 -2.19
N PRO A 266 15.57 6.12 -1.14
CA PRO A 266 16.45 6.06 0.02
C PRO A 266 16.49 4.69 0.72
N LEU A 267 15.45 3.85 0.56
CA LEU A 267 15.47 2.46 1.05
C LEU A 267 16.56 1.60 0.37
N ALA A 268 17.15 2.03 -0.76
CA ALA A 268 18.31 1.37 -1.37
C ALA A 268 19.52 1.27 -0.40
N GLY A 269 19.61 2.16 0.59
CA GLY A 269 20.59 2.03 1.67
C GLY A 269 20.48 0.74 2.48
N LEU A 270 19.32 0.09 2.47
CA LEU A 270 19.12 -1.24 3.07
C LEU A 270 19.86 -2.34 2.29
N VAL A 271 19.99 -2.20 0.97
CA VAL A 271 20.79 -3.10 0.12
C VAL A 271 22.24 -3.04 0.55
N TRP A 272 22.78 -1.83 0.70
CA TRP A 272 24.15 -1.62 1.17
C TRP A 272 24.39 -2.20 2.58
N LEU A 273 23.43 -2.00 3.52
CA LEU A 273 23.53 -2.58 4.86
C LEU A 273 23.48 -4.11 4.84
N ALA A 274 22.61 -4.69 4.01
CA ALA A 274 22.49 -6.14 3.89
C ALA A 274 23.75 -6.77 3.28
N ALA A 275 24.31 -6.16 2.25
CA ALA A 275 25.54 -6.61 1.61
C ALA A 275 26.75 -6.59 2.57
N ARG A 276 26.84 -5.57 3.44
CA ARG A 276 27.89 -5.51 4.47
C ARG A 276 27.82 -6.59 5.55
N ARG A 277 26.72 -7.29 5.66
CA ARG A 277 26.56 -8.43 6.57
C ARG A 277 27.06 -9.74 5.99
N LEU A 278 27.22 -9.80 4.66
CA LEU A 278 27.80 -10.96 3.98
C LEU A 278 29.34 -10.96 4.12
N PRO A 279 29.98 -12.12 4.17
CA PRO A 279 31.44 -12.22 4.38
C PRO A 279 32.26 -11.55 3.28
N THR A 280 31.68 -11.42 2.09
CA THR A 280 32.34 -10.84 0.92
C THR A 280 31.42 -9.82 0.26
N TRP A 281 31.80 -8.52 0.31
CA TRP A 281 31.26 -7.51 -0.57
C TRP A 281 31.69 -7.82 -1.99
N GLN A 282 30.74 -8.06 -2.88
CA GLN A 282 31.01 -8.36 -4.28
C GLN A 282 30.60 -7.16 -5.16
N TRP A 283 31.24 -7.02 -6.33
CA TRP A 283 30.86 -6.04 -7.33
C TRP A 283 29.34 -6.15 -7.71
N ARG A 284 28.77 -7.35 -7.57
CA ARG A 284 27.35 -7.61 -7.79
C ARG A 284 26.45 -6.83 -6.82
N ASP A 285 26.86 -6.65 -5.58
CA ASP A 285 26.09 -5.88 -4.58
C ASP A 285 26.14 -4.38 -4.90
N ALA A 286 27.31 -3.89 -5.37
CA ALA A 286 27.45 -2.51 -5.84
C ALA A 286 26.62 -2.26 -7.11
N LEU A 287 26.59 -3.22 -8.05
CA LEU A 287 25.73 -3.15 -9.23
C LEU A 287 24.25 -3.15 -8.85
N ALA A 288 23.84 -4.05 -7.93
CA ALA A 288 22.46 -4.11 -7.46
C ALA A 288 22.02 -2.81 -6.80
N LEU A 289 22.86 -2.21 -5.96
CA LEU A 289 22.60 -0.89 -5.38
C LEU A 289 22.47 0.17 -6.48
N GLY A 290 23.39 0.19 -7.44
CA GLY A 290 23.35 1.09 -8.58
C GLY A 290 22.07 0.95 -9.41
N VAL A 291 21.65 -0.28 -9.71
CA VAL A 291 20.40 -0.57 -10.44
C VAL A 291 19.17 -0.14 -9.64
N THR A 292 19.14 -0.41 -8.32
CA THR A 292 18.03 0.00 -7.45
C THR A 292 17.82 1.51 -7.42
N ILE A 293 18.87 2.30 -7.64
CA ILE A 293 18.81 3.77 -7.71
C ILE A 293 18.59 4.24 -9.15
N ALA A 294 19.36 3.73 -10.10
CA ALA A 294 19.37 4.22 -11.48
C ALA A 294 18.07 3.91 -12.23
N LEU A 295 17.51 2.72 -12.02
CA LEU A 295 16.31 2.30 -12.74
C LEU A 295 15.08 3.17 -12.44
N PRO A 296 14.76 3.51 -11.17
CA PRO A 296 13.69 4.47 -10.85
C PRO A 296 13.94 5.86 -11.43
N VAL A 297 15.17 6.36 -11.36
CA VAL A 297 15.54 7.68 -11.89
C VAL A 297 15.38 7.70 -13.41
N LEU A 298 15.86 6.66 -14.09
CA LEU A 298 15.71 6.53 -15.54
C LEU A 298 14.23 6.47 -15.94
N TRP A 299 13.43 5.63 -15.24
CA TRP A 299 12.00 5.55 -15.51
C TRP A 299 11.30 6.89 -15.30
N ALA A 300 11.55 7.55 -14.16
CA ALA A 300 10.96 8.85 -13.85
C ALA A 300 11.36 9.91 -14.89
N GLY A 301 12.60 9.89 -15.36
CA GLY A 301 13.09 10.76 -16.43
C GLY A 301 12.38 10.52 -17.76
N LEU A 302 12.28 9.25 -18.19
CA LEU A 302 11.62 8.89 -19.46
C LEU A 302 10.11 9.18 -19.41
N ALA A 303 9.42 8.70 -18.37
CA ALA A 303 7.98 8.92 -18.21
C ALA A 303 7.66 10.42 -18.04
N GLY A 304 8.50 11.15 -17.30
CA GLY A 304 8.36 12.59 -17.12
C GLY A 304 8.55 13.35 -18.44
N HIS A 305 9.54 12.98 -19.25
CA HIS A 305 9.76 13.56 -20.56
C HIS A 305 8.54 13.35 -21.47
N GLU A 306 7.93 12.16 -21.45
CA GLU A 306 6.78 11.82 -22.31
C GLU A 306 5.46 12.43 -21.82
N ALA A 307 5.19 12.43 -20.51
CA ALA A 307 3.85 12.64 -20.01
C ALA A 307 3.73 13.58 -18.78
N SER A 308 4.81 14.22 -18.31
CA SER A 308 4.67 15.19 -17.22
C SER A 308 3.96 16.45 -17.67
N VAL A 309 2.94 16.87 -16.92
CA VAL A 309 2.18 18.10 -17.15
C VAL A 309 1.97 18.84 -15.82
N PRO A 310 1.87 20.19 -15.84
CA PRO A 310 1.37 20.92 -14.69
C PRO A 310 -0.03 20.43 -14.33
N PHE A 311 -0.31 20.27 -13.05
CA PHE A 311 -1.59 19.78 -12.61
C PHE A 311 -2.49 20.95 -12.20
N GLY A 312 -3.60 21.15 -12.93
CA GLY A 312 -4.67 22.08 -12.54
C GLY A 312 -5.59 21.42 -11.50
N ARG A 313 -6.02 22.19 -10.51
CA ARG A 313 -6.93 21.70 -9.47
C ARG A 313 -8.00 22.71 -9.13
N ASP A 314 -9.19 22.19 -8.90
CA ASP A 314 -10.24 22.93 -8.22
C ASP A 314 -9.85 23.19 -6.77
N ALA A 315 -10.42 24.26 -6.18
CA ALA A 315 -10.29 24.54 -4.76
C ALA A 315 -10.70 23.32 -3.94
N TYR A 316 -9.83 22.89 -3.03
CA TYR A 316 -10.13 21.81 -2.10
C TYR A 316 -11.11 22.34 -1.04
N ARG A 317 -12.23 21.63 -0.84
CA ARG A 317 -13.17 21.93 0.24
C ARG A 317 -12.95 20.95 1.39
N PRO A 318 -12.84 21.44 2.65
CA PRO A 318 -12.69 20.56 3.81
C PRO A 318 -13.87 19.61 3.94
N GLY A 319 -13.58 18.32 4.17
CA GLY A 319 -14.59 17.32 4.54
C GLY A 319 -14.67 17.14 6.06
N PRO A 320 -15.60 16.30 6.55
CA PRO A 320 -15.78 16.08 8.00
C PRO A 320 -14.53 15.57 8.72
N LEU A 321 -13.59 14.98 8.00
CA LEU A 321 -12.33 14.45 8.54
C LEU A 321 -11.11 15.31 8.21
N TRP A 322 -11.27 16.30 7.34
CA TRP A 322 -10.21 17.17 6.88
C TRP A 322 -10.42 18.56 7.46
N SER A 323 -9.64 18.90 8.46
CA SER A 323 -9.63 20.23 9.05
C SER A 323 -8.65 21.20 8.36
N GLY A 324 -8.10 20.80 7.20
CA GLY A 324 -7.15 21.62 6.45
C GLY A 324 -7.72 22.99 6.12
N ALA A 325 -6.86 24.01 6.06
CA ALA A 325 -7.26 25.39 5.79
C ALA A 325 -8.16 25.47 4.55
N ALA A 326 -9.32 26.08 4.71
CA ALA A 326 -10.32 26.27 3.66
C ALA A 326 -9.77 27.05 2.43
N ASP A 327 -8.60 27.64 2.57
CA ASP A 327 -8.03 28.61 1.64
C ASP A 327 -7.01 28.02 0.66
N ALA A 328 -6.77 26.71 0.68
CA ALA A 328 -5.88 26.06 -0.29
C ALA A 328 -6.56 25.97 -1.66
N ILE A 329 -6.67 27.09 -2.35
CA ILE A 329 -7.10 27.15 -3.74
C ILE A 329 -5.92 26.75 -4.62
N PHE A 330 -5.97 25.55 -5.20
CA PHE A 330 -4.96 25.10 -6.14
C PHE A 330 -5.43 25.38 -7.56
N HIS A 331 -4.98 26.49 -8.12
CA HIS A 331 -5.24 26.74 -9.54
C HIS A 331 -4.31 25.93 -10.44
N THR A 332 -3.02 25.87 -10.11
CA THR A 332 -2.01 25.07 -10.84
C THR A 332 -0.84 24.71 -9.95
N THR A 333 -0.21 23.56 -10.22
CA THR A 333 1.11 23.24 -9.68
C THR A 333 2.16 23.62 -10.71
N ASP A 334 3.26 24.17 -10.28
CA ASP A 334 4.42 24.51 -11.12
C ASP A 334 5.70 23.97 -10.47
N PRO A 335 6.19 22.80 -10.91
CA PRO A 335 7.40 22.22 -10.37
C PRO A 335 8.64 23.09 -10.51
N ALA A 336 8.76 23.88 -11.59
CA ALA A 336 9.91 24.75 -11.83
C ALA A 336 9.88 25.97 -10.89
N ALA A 337 8.73 26.63 -10.76
CA ALA A 337 8.55 27.71 -9.81
C ALA A 337 8.75 27.23 -8.37
N GLN A 338 8.23 26.03 -8.02
CA GLN A 338 8.42 25.45 -6.70
C GLN A 338 9.88 25.13 -6.39
N ALA A 339 10.64 24.63 -7.39
CA ALA A 339 12.07 24.44 -7.26
C ALA A 339 12.81 25.77 -7.00
N THR A 340 12.40 26.86 -7.66
CA THR A 340 12.94 28.19 -7.42
C THR A 340 12.71 28.66 -5.97
N VAL A 341 11.51 28.39 -5.42
CA VAL A 341 11.19 28.67 -4.00
C VAL A 341 12.12 27.90 -3.06
N LEU A 342 12.38 26.61 -3.36
CA LEU A 342 13.28 25.78 -2.55
C LEU A 342 14.75 26.23 -2.66
N LEU A 343 15.19 26.70 -3.83
CA LEU A 343 16.54 27.22 -4.02
C LEU A 343 16.73 28.57 -3.32
N ALA A 344 15.69 29.42 -3.27
CA ALA A 344 15.71 30.69 -2.56
C ALA A 344 15.74 30.53 -1.04
N ASP A 345 15.08 29.49 -0.52
CA ASP A 345 15.06 29.13 0.91
C ASP A 345 15.23 27.61 1.10
N PRO A 346 16.48 27.10 1.11
CA PRO A 346 16.73 25.67 1.25
C PRO A 346 16.24 25.04 2.56
N LEU A 347 16.02 25.83 3.62
CA LEU A 347 15.51 25.32 4.88
C LEU A 347 14.07 24.80 4.73
N ARG A 348 13.32 25.26 3.74
CA ARG A 348 11.98 24.75 3.42
C ARG A 348 11.95 23.24 3.12
N VAL A 349 13.05 22.69 2.66
CA VAL A 349 13.19 21.21 2.46
C VAL A 349 12.91 20.44 3.75
N LEU A 350 13.19 21.02 4.92
CA LEU A 350 12.96 20.41 6.22
C LEU A 350 11.76 21.01 6.96
N THR A 351 11.63 22.34 6.93
CA THR A 351 10.62 23.04 7.74
C THR A 351 9.20 22.81 7.24
N VAL A 352 8.95 22.82 5.94
CA VAL A 352 7.61 22.60 5.37
C VAL A 352 7.12 21.16 5.61
N PRO A 353 7.91 20.09 5.34
CA PRO A 353 7.55 18.73 5.73
C PRO A 353 7.29 18.57 7.23
N MET A 354 8.13 19.19 8.08
CA MET A 354 7.96 19.10 9.54
C MET A 354 6.66 19.77 10.00
N HIS A 355 6.37 20.98 9.51
CA HIS A 355 5.12 21.67 9.83
C HIS A 355 3.90 20.85 9.40
N THR A 356 3.94 20.30 8.18
CA THR A 356 2.86 19.44 7.68
C THR A 356 2.70 18.20 8.53
N PHE A 357 3.81 17.51 8.88
CA PHE A 357 3.77 16.34 9.72
C PHE A 357 3.13 16.61 11.08
N ILE A 358 3.49 17.73 11.71
CA ILE A 358 2.91 18.12 13.01
C ILE A 358 1.42 18.45 12.87
N ALA A 359 1.06 19.24 11.85
CA ALA A 359 -0.32 19.66 11.62
C ALA A 359 -1.26 18.49 11.31
N GLU A 360 -0.80 17.51 10.54
CA GLU A 360 -1.62 16.40 10.05
C GLU A 360 -1.39 15.07 10.79
N PHE A 361 -0.56 15.06 11.83
CA PHE A 361 -0.15 13.83 12.53
C PHE A 361 -1.33 12.95 12.94
N GLY A 362 -2.37 13.55 13.53
CA GLY A 362 -3.54 12.81 13.98
C GLY A 362 -4.34 12.17 12.84
N LEU A 363 -4.43 12.85 11.68
CA LEU A 363 -5.08 12.31 10.49
C LEU A 363 -4.23 11.20 9.86
N MET A 364 -2.92 11.43 9.69
CA MET A 364 -2.01 10.40 9.17
C MET A 364 -2.04 9.13 9.99
N CYS A 365 -2.09 9.26 11.30
CA CYS A 365 -2.27 8.12 12.18
C CYS A 365 -3.56 7.35 11.86
N ARG A 366 -4.69 8.02 11.74
CA ARG A 366 -5.96 7.35 11.36
C ARG A 366 -5.87 6.67 10.00
N GLU A 367 -5.21 7.29 9.04
CA GLU A 367 -5.04 6.76 7.69
C GLU A 367 -4.12 5.53 7.63
N VAL A 368 -3.18 5.37 8.55
CA VAL A 368 -2.39 4.14 8.69
C VAL A 368 -3.29 2.97 9.09
N VAL A 369 -4.28 3.21 9.96
CA VAL A 369 -5.24 2.19 10.38
C VAL A 369 -6.34 1.98 9.34
N GLY A 370 -7.00 3.08 8.91
CA GLY A 370 -8.06 3.03 7.92
C GLY A 370 -8.92 4.30 7.89
N VAL A 371 -8.74 5.13 6.88
CA VAL A 371 -9.75 6.09 6.41
C VAL A 371 -10.02 5.70 4.98
N LEU A 372 -11.12 4.97 4.79
CA LEU A 372 -11.40 4.28 3.54
C LEU A 372 -11.96 5.22 2.48
N SER A 373 -12.21 4.68 1.28
CA SER A 373 -12.78 5.40 0.16
C SER A 373 -11.93 6.63 -0.23
N TRP A 374 -12.52 7.74 -0.56
CA TRP A 374 -11.86 9.01 -0.89
C TRP A 374 -11.37 9.78 0.34
N ARG A 375 -10.93 9.09 1.40
CA ARG A 375 -10.57 9.65 2.71
C ARG A 375 -11.77 10.23 3.46
N ASP A 376 -12.95 9.74 3.18
CA ASP A 376 -14.21 10.24 3.73
C ASP A 376 -15.06 9.14 4.41
N LEU A 377 -14.55 7.93 4.51
CA LEU A 377 -15.17 6.82 5.23
C LEU A 377 -14.31 6.42 6.44
N PRO A 378 -14.49 7.11 7.60
CA PRO A 378 -13.78 6.78 8.82
C PRO A 378 -14.31 5.48 9.42
N LEU A 379 -13.44 4.81 10.15
CA LEU A 379 -13.81 3.68 11.00
C LEU A 379 -14.37 4.16 12.35
N PRO A 380 -15.07 3.30 13.11
CA PRO A 380 -15.46 3.61 14.47
C PRO A 380 -14.25 4.04 15.34
N ALA A 381 -14.43 5.08 16.15
CA ALA A 381 -13.31 5.72 16.89
C ALA A 381 -12.52 4.74 17.78
N TRP A 382 -13.24 3.80 18.45
CA TRP A 382 -12.60 2.77 19.28
C TRP A 382 -11.63 1.88 18.50
N LEU A 383 -11.92 1.63 17.22
CA LEU A 383 -11.10 0.75 16.38
C LEU A 383 -9.72 1.36 16.11
N TYR A 384 -9.63 2.69 15.93
CA TYR A 384 -8.34 3.38 15.82
C TYR A 384 -7.50 3.18 17.09
N THR A 385 -8.11 3.39 18.27
CA THR A 385 -7.40 3.25 19.55
C THR A 385 -6.87 1.84 19.74
N VAL A 386 -7.68 0.82 19.45
CA VAL A 386 -7.29 -0.59 19.59
C VAL A 386 -6.18 -0.94 18.58
N TRP A 387 -6.35 -0.60 17.30
CA TRP A 387 -5.31 -0.87 16.28
C TRP A 387 -3.99 -0.19 16.60
N PHE A 388 -4.03 1.08 17.04
CA PHE A 388 -2.82 1.79 17.47
C PHE A 388 -2.13 1.08 18.61
N GLY A 389 -2.89 0.72 19.65
CA GLY A 389 -2.36 -0.03 20.78
C GLY A 389 -1.72 -1.35 20.36
N VAL A 390 -2.36 -2.09 19.43
CA VAL A 390 -1.83 -3.36 18.91
C VAL A 390 -0.58 -3.13 18.07
N ILE A 391 -0.55 -2.13 17.18
CA ILE A 391 0.65 -1.81 16.38
C ILE A 391 1.83 -1.50 17.29
N LEU A 392 1.67 -0.60 18.26
CA LEU A 392 2.73 -0.22 19.19
C LEU A 392 3.18 -1.41 20.04
N ALA A 393 2.24 -2.20 20.56
CA ALA A 393 2.56 -3.37 21.38
C ALA A 393 3.34 -4.43 20.57
N MET A 394 2.94 -4.71 19.32
CA MET A 394 3.60 -5.71 18.48
C MET A 394 5.00 -5.26 18.06
N VAL A 395 5.19 -3.98 17.73
CA VAL A 395 6.51 -3.40 17.44
C VAL A 395 7.41 -3.45 18.69
N ALA A 396 6.87 -3.10 19.86
CA ALA A 396 7.61 -3.16 21.12
C ALA A 396 7.99 -4.60 21.50
N LEU A 397 7.07 -5.55 21.33
CA LEU A 397 7.34 -6.96 21.59
C LEU A 397 8.42 -7.52 20.67
N ASP A 398 8.39 -7.18 19.38
CA ASP A 398 9.46 -7.54 18.43
C ASP A 398 10.84 -6.98 18.85
N ALA A 399 10.87 -5.81 19.51
CA ALA A 399 12.11 -5.18 19.99
C ALA A 399 12.66 -5.79 21.30
N VAL A 400 11.78 -6.20 22.22
CA VAL A 400 12.13 -6.57 23.60
C VAL A 400 12.24 -8.08 23.81
N MET A 401 11.55 -8.91 23.04
CA MET A 401 11.55 -10.37 23.25
C MET A 401 12.95 -10.96 23.14
N PRO A 402 13.47 -11.62 24.20
CA PRO A 402 14.79 -12.21 24.19
C PRO A 402 14.83 -13.42 23.26
N GLY A 403 15.69 -13.35 22.24
CA GLY A 403 16.01 -14.49 21.41
C GLY A 403 17.16 -15.31 21.99
N GLY A 404 17.14 -16.61 21.73
CA GLY A 404 18.12 -17.59 22.25
C GLY A 404 19.50 -17.57 21.57
N GLY A 405 19.91 -16.51 20.88
CA GLY A 405 21.19 -16.44 20.18
C GLY A 405 22.17 -15.48 20.87
N SER A 406 23.35 -16.00 21.25
CA SER A 406 24.44 -15.17 21.77
C SER A 406 25.01 -14.27 20.67
N GLN A 407 24.81 -12.96 20.77
CA GLN A 407 25.60 -11.97 20.01
C GLN A 407 27.01 -11.80 20.64
N LYS A 408 27.74 -12.89 20.83
CA LYS A 408 29.14 -12.78 21.24
C LYS A 408 29.95 -12.22 20.05
N GLY A 409 30.44 -11.00 20.17
CA GLY A 409 31.46 -10.43 19.30
C GLY A 409 31.10 -9.23 18.43
N ARG A 410 29.84 -8.75 18.39
CA ARG A 410 29.51 -7.56 17.61
C ARG A 410 29.70 -6.29 18.45
N SER A 411 30.64 -5.42 18.03
CA SER A 411 30.82 -4.11 18.67
C SER A 411 29.49 -3.32 18.67
N TRP A 412 29.13 -2.72 19.81
CA TRP A 412 27.98 -1.83 19.93
C TRP A 412 28.00 -0.67 18.90
N ARG A 413 29.21 -0.21 18.54
CA ARG A 413 29.42 0.87 17.55
C ARG A 413 28.95 0.44 16.15
N THR A 414 29.22 -0.80 15.72
CA THR A 414 28.79 -1.31 14.41
C THR A 414 27.28 -1.56 14.39
N ALA A 415 26.68 -1.99 15.49
CA ALA A 415 25.25 -2.14 15.62
C ALA A 415 24.52 -0.79 15.57
N PHE A 416 25.02 0.21 16.30
CA PHE A 416 24.50 1.57 16.33
C PHE A 416 24.60 2.25 14.95
N GLY A 417 25.75 2.14 14.26
CA GLY A 417 25.91 2.69 12.93
C GLY A 417 24.92 2.11 11.92
N ALA A 418 24.64 0.80 11.96
CA ALA A 418 23.65 0.18 11.10
C ALA A 418 22.21 0.68 11.41
N GLN A 419 21.88 0.90 12.67
CA GLN A 419 20.58 1.46 13.06
C GLN A 419 20.42 2.91 12.57
N MET A 420 21.47 3.73 12.66
CA MET A 420 21.45 5.11 12.17
C MET A 420 21.21 5.16 10.66
N VAL A 421 21.86 4.29 9.90
CA VAL A 421 21.62 4.20 8.44
C VAL A 421 20.17 3.76 8.14
N LEU A 422 19.64 2.80 8.89
CA LEU A 422 18.25 2.38 8.76
C LEU A 422 17.27 3.53 9.00
N TRP A 423 17.46 4.26 10.10
CA TRP A 423 16.64 5.44 10.39
C TRP A 423 16.80 6.53 9.31
N ALA A 424 18.04 6.76 8.83
CA ALA A 424 18.29 7.71 7.75
C ALA A 424 17.56 7.30 6.45
N CYS A 425 17.50 6.00 6.12
CA CYS A 425 16.72 5.51 4.97
C CYS A 425 15.21 5.76 5.15
N LEU A 426 14.67 5.49 6.34
CA LEU A 426 13.24 5.67 6.63
C LEU A 426 12.86 7.16 6.62
N VAL A 427 13.61 7.99 7.33
CA VAL A 427 13.38 9.45 7.39
C VAL A 427 13.62 10.07 6.01
N GLY A 428 14.67 9.64 5.30
CA GLY A 428 14.96 10.08 3.93
C GLY A 428 13.83 9.74 2.96
N SER A 429 13.25 8.54 3.04
CA SER A 429 12.10 8.17 2.21
C SER A 429 10.84 8.97 2.59
N MET A 430 10.58 9.15 3.88
CA MET A 430 9.48 10.00 4.34
C MET A 430 9.63 11.43 3.82
N LEU A 431 10.81 12.03 3.99
CA LEU A 431 11.11 13.36 3.48
C LEU A 431 10.96 13.44 1.96
N SER A 432 11.41 12.41 1.23
CA SER A 432 11.26 12.33 -0.24
C SER A 432 9.80 12.29 -0.67
N ILE A 433 8.90 11.61 0.08
CA ILE A 433 7.45 11.62 -0.18
C ILE A 433 6.89 13.05 -0.05
N TYR A 434 7.25 13.75 1.03
CA TYR A 434 6.80 15.13 1.24
C TYR A 434 7.32 16.06 0.15
N LEU A 435 8.60 15.97 -0.19
CA LEU A 435 9.21 16.82 -1.22
C LEU A 435 8.64 16.53 -2.61
N ALA A 436 8.41 15.27 -2.96
CA ALA A 436 7.77 14.92 -4.21
C ALA A 436 6.38 15.58 -4.32
N LEU A 437 5.55 15.47 -3.29
CA LEU A 437 4.23 16.09 -3.25
C LEU A 437 4.31 17.62 -3.17
N TYR A 438 5.31 18.17 -2.49
CA TYR A 438 5.53 19.62 -2.45
C TYR A 438 5.83 20.18 -3.83
N VAL A 439 6.63 19.49 -4.63
CA VAL A 439 7.02 19.93 -5.97
C VAL A 439 5.93 19.69 -7.02
N THR A 440 5.25 18.51 -6.94
CA THR A 440 4.34 18.10 -8.03
C THR A 440 2.87 18.27 -7.72
N TRP A 441 2.49 18.52 -6.45
CA TRP A 441 1.11 18.43 -6.01
C TRP A 441 0.64 19.58 -5.12
N THR A 442 1.54 20.47 -4.72
CA THR A 442 1.27 21.57 -3.79
C THR A 442 1.35 22.91 -4.53
N ALA A 443 0.52 23.87 -4.12
CA ALA A 443 0.60 25.23 -4.62
C ALA A 443 1.97 25.85 -4.37
N VAL A 444 2.47 26.63 -5.34
CA VAL A 444 3.80 27.24 -5.27
C VAL A 444 3.94 28.12 -4.02
N GLY A 445 4.97 27.88 -3.24
CA GLY A 445 5.30 28.65 -2.03
C GLY A 445 4.43 28.35 -0.80
N SER A 446 3.54 27.35 -0.85
CA SER A 446 2.71 26.94 0.29
C SER A 446 3.53 26.66 1.55
N ALA A 447 2.96 26.96 2.72
CA ALA A 447 3.55 26.68 4.03
C ALA A 447 3.40 25.20 4.45
N LEU A 448 2.48 24.46 3.83
CA LEU A 448 2.21 23.04 4.09
C LEU A 448 2.23 22.26 2.78
N VAL A 449 2.55 20.98 2.88
CA VAL A 449 2.50 20.04 1.75
C VAL A 449 1.09 19.49 1.60
N SER A 450 0.53 19.58 0.42
CA SER A 450 -0.79 19.02 0.13
C SER A 450 -0.71 17.57 -0.34
N GLY A 451 -1.75 16.79 -0.04
CA GLY A 451 -1.91 15.43 -0.56
C GLY A 451 -1.08 14.37 0.17
N VAL A 452 -0.39 14.70 1.26
CA VAL A 452 0.26 13.70 2.11
C VAL A 452 -0.80 12.81 2.75
N GLN A 453 -0.53 11.53 2.81
CA GLN A 453 -1.47 10.54 3.36
C GLN A 453 -0.73 9.50 4.18
N GLY A 454 -1.32 9.10 5.31
CA GLY A 454 -0.75 8.11 6.21
C GLY A 454 -0.50 6.74 5.55
N ARG A 455 -1.29 6.37 4.53
CA ARG A 455 -1.09 5.14 3.75
C ARG A 455 0.30 5.04 3.10
N TYR A 456 0.93 6.18 2.76
CA TYR A 456 2.27 6.20 2.17
C TYR A 456 3.37 5.83 3.18
N LEU A 457 3.06 5.88 4.49
CA LEU A 457 3.99 5.51 5.55
C LEU A 457 3.95 4.02 5.87
N ILE A 458 2.88 3.28 5.51
CA ILE A 458 2.75 1.85 5.82
C ILE A 458 3.95 1.04 5.30
N PRO A 459 4.42 1.21 4.05
CA PRO A 459 5.61 0.51 3.56
C PRO A 459 6.86 0.80 4.40
N LEU A 460 7.02 2.02 4.92
CA LEU A 460 8.16 2.41 5.77
C LEU A 460 8.07 1.77 7.15
N LEU A 461 6.87 1.73 7.75
CA LEU A 461 6.63 1.12 9.05
C LEU A 461 7.01 -0.36 9.08
N LEU A 462 6.89 -1.07 7.96
CA LEU A 462 7.30 -2.48 7.83
C LEU A 462 8.82 -2.67 8.03
N PHE A 463 9.64 -1.64 7.86
CA PHE A 463 11.08 -1.69 8.09
C PHE A 463 11.50 -1.20 9.50
N VAL A 464 10.60 -0.57 10.26
CA VAL A 464 10.89 -0.09 11.63
C VAL A 464 11.46 -1.19 12.53
N PRO A 465 10.94 -2.44 12.53
CA PRO A 465 11.52 -3.51 13.34
C PRO A 465 12.99 -3.78 13.04
N LEU A 466 13.46 -3.51 11.81
CA LEU A 466 14.86 -3.66 11.44
C LEU A 466 15.75 -2.56 12.04
N ALA A 467 15.18 -1.39 12.32
CA ALA A 467 15.88 -0.25 12.90
C ALA A 467 15.94 -0.28 14.44
N LEU A 468 15.14 -1.13 15.08
CA LEU A 468 15.14 -1.29 16.54
C LEU A 468 16.29 -2.19 17.01
N PRO A 469 16.70 -2.14 18.30
CA PRO A 469 17.66 -3.07 18.87
C PRO A 469 17.21 -4.51 18.65
N TRP A 470 18.11 -5.34 18.09
CA TRP A 470 17.75 -6.72 17.73
C TRP A 470 18.19 -7.72 18.78
N ARG A 471 17.25 -8.59 19.13
CA ARG A 471 17.52 -9.87 19.79
C ARG A 471 16.87 -10.96 18.94
N PRO A 472 17.56 -12.10 18.65
CA PRO A 472 16.96 -13.18 17.85
C PRO A 472 15.66 -13.64 18.52
N LEU A 473 14.60 -13.75 17.74
CA LEU A 473 13.32 -14.26 18.23
C LEU A 473 13.47 -15.72 18.68
N ALA A 474 13.30 -15.98 19.97
CA ALA A 474 12.91 -17.30 20.39
C ALA A 474 11.47 -17.52 19.94
N GLU A 475 11.22 -18.56 19.14
CA GLU A 475 9.86 -18.99 18.81
C GLU A 475 9.16 -19.59 20.05
N GLY A 476 9.12 -18.80 21.11
CA GLY A 476 8.53 -19.16 22.39
C GLY A 476 7.00 -19.12 22.32
N ARG A 477 6.36 -19.75 23.31
CA ARG A 477 4.91 -19.76 23.46
C ARG A 477 4.32 -18.33 23.47
N LEU A 478 5.00 -17.37 24.10
CA LEU A 478 4.56 -15.98 24.16
C LEU A 478 4.50 -15.31 22.79
N HIS A 479 5.51 -15.53 21.92
CA HIS A 479 5.51 -14.98 20.56
C HIS A 479 4.33 -15.51 19.74
N LYS A 480 4.06 -16.81 19.85
CA LYS A 480 2.92 -17.44 19.14
C LYS A 480 1.58 -16.91 19.65
N LEU A 481 1.45 -16.69 20.97
CA LEU A 481 0.25 -16.10 21.55
C LEU A 481 0.08 -14.64 21.13
N ALA A 482 1.18 -13.87 21.05
CA ALA A 482 1.13 -12.48 20.58
C ALA A 482 0.62 -12.38 19.11
N MET A 483 0.94 -13.35 18.25
CA MET A 483 0.39 -13.39 16.88
C MET A 483 -1.15 -13.50 16.84
N LEU A 484 -1.77 -14.09 17.86
CA LEU A 484 -3.22 -14.22 17.91
C LEU A 484 -3.94 -12.88 18.13
N VAL A 485 -3.26 -11.88 18.71
CA VAL A 485 -3.88 -10.57 18.99
C VAL A 485 -4.27 -9.83 17.72
N PRO A 486 -3.36 -9.54 16.76
CA PRO A 486 -3.75 -8.90 15.51
C PRO A 486 -4.68 -9.77 14.65
N LEU A 487 -4.58 -11.10 14.71
CA LEU A 487 -5.50 -12.01 14.02
C LEU A 487 -6.92 -11.93 14.60
N ALA A 488 -7.06 -11.89 15.92
CA ALA A 488 -8.36 -11.75 16.57
C ALA A 488 -8.99 -10.38 16.25
N LEU A 489 -8.19 -9.31 16.27
CA LEU A 489 -8.67 -7.98 15.91
C LEU A 489 -9.12 -7.92 14.44
N ALA A 490 -8.34 -8.48 13.52
CA ALA A 490 -8.73 -8.57 12.11
C ALA A 490 -9.98 -9.46 11.89
N ALA A 491 -10.18 -10.49 12.72
CA ALA A 491 -11.42 -11.26 12.69
C ALA A 491 -12.64 -10.44 13.17
N ILE A 492 -12.44 -9.50 14.11
CA ILE A 492 -13.48 -8.52 14.49
C ILE A 492 -13.77 -7.59 13.32
N ASP A 493 -12.75 -7.16 12.58
CA ASP A 493 -12.91 -6.32 11.40
C ASP A 493 -13.74 -7.00 10.31
N CYS A 494 -13.68 -8.33 10.16
CA CYS A 494 -14.55 -9.07 9.23
C CYS A 494 -16.05 -8.89 9.52
N VAL A 495 -16.39 -8.47 10.73
CA VAL A 495 -17.80 -8.19 11.14
C VAL A 495 -18.09 -6.69 11.10
N VAL A 496 -17.15 -5.86 11.56
CA VAL A 496 -17.35 -4.40 11.68
C VAL A 496 -17.29 -3.71 10.32
N LEU A 497 -16.30 -4.02 9.48
CA LEU A 497 -16.10 -3.33 8.20
C LEU A 497 -17.27 -3.50 7.23
N PRO A 498 -17.91 -4.68 7.08
CA PRO A 498 -19.12 -4.81 6.27
C PRO A 498 -20.23 -3.86 6.69
N SER A 499 -20.45 -3.68 7.98
CA SER A 499 -21.52 -2.77 8.47
C SER A 499 -21.23 -1.31 8.13
N VAL A 500 -19.97 -0.88 8.21
CA VAL A 500 -19.52 0.47 7.83
C VAL A 500 -19.75 0.70 6.33
N ILE A 501 -19.38 -0.26 5.49
CA ILE A 501 -19.51 -0.17 4.03
C ILE A 501 -20.99 -0.21 3.61
N LEU A 502 -21.76 -1.15 4.14
CA LEU A 502 -23.19 -1.27 3.82
C LEU A 502 -23.97 -0.03 4.26
N GLY A 503 -23.67 0.51 5.44
CA GLY A 503 -24.24 1.77 5.91
C GLY A 503 -23.94 2.95 4.98
N ARG A 504 -22.74 2.98 4.38
CA ARG A 504 -22.32 4.06 3.48
C ARG A 504 -22.95 3.99 2.10
N TYR A 505 -23.01 2.81 1.49
CA TYR A 505 -23.33 2.67 0.06
C TYR A 505 -24.69 2.02 -0.23
N TYR A 506 -25.30 1.32 0.72
CA TYR A 506 -26.48 0.50 0.46
C TYR A 506 -27.68 0.78 1.36
N MET A 507 -27.48 1.51 2.45
CA MET A 507 -28.53 1.82 3.44
C MET A 507 -28.93 3.31 3.49
N GLN A 508 -28.44 4.10 2.53
CA GLN A 508 -28.82 5.52 2.35
C GLN A 508 -30.05 5.63 1.47
#